data_8bf1e2785bb62a5151b2593a08231763
#
_entry.id   8bf1e2785bb62a5151b2593a08231763
#
_cell.length_a   1.000
_cell.length_b   1.000
_cell.length_c   1.000
_cell.angle_alpha   90.00
_cell.angle_beta   90.00
_cell.angle_gamma   90.00
#
_symmetry.space_group_name_H-M   'P 1'
#
loop_
_entity.id
_entity.type
_entity.pdbx_description
1 polymer ?
#
loop_
_entity_poly.entity_id
_entity_poly.type
_entity_poly.pdbx_seq_one_letter_code
_entity_poly.pdbx_strand_id
1 'polypeptide(L)'
;MNTDAKNRIVKGLAGAFALTMLITGAVILFLSRNNIRDLLASGKEARPAEKVEFGELEPGDRVTMDVVTSVGYFMSIHESSYSKSKTTRYYLIPVFDDAEAGTYSHLIIVAKFGNFTKLDEATKQYENFLNGTTVITDDDPFAKYKNKYGTPSTMPTEKLYTVDGRVAELTSKELGFLKEFFDKAGLQYNRYVQPVVIKPLPDDKEKSTTKVMIGGSIFCLLAGIVLGIVALTYGRKKSPATVTPPVITQEQQAQMVQAQQWQAQQAQQQMQWQAQQQAQWQAQQTQQQDQNPPQQ
;
A
#
# COMPACT_ATOMS: atom_id res chain seq x y z
N MET A 1 -53.86 18.43 -0.33
CA MET A 1 -52.75 17.87 -1.10
C MET A 1 -53.02 16.38 -1.29
N ASN A 2 -53.05 15.91 -2.52
CA ASN A 2 -53.40 14.52 -2.84
C ASN A 2 -52.34 13.56 -2.26
N THR A 3 -52.77 12.47 -1.62
CA THR A 3 -51.91 11.48 -0.95
C THR A 3 -50.84 10.91 -1.87
N ASP A 4 -51.15 10.77 -3.18
CA ASP A 4 -50.23 10.26 -4.19
C ASP A 4 -49.11 11.28 -4.50
N ALA A 5 -49.40 12.58 -4.51
CA ALA A 5 -48.41 13.64 -4.70
C ALA A 5 -47.47 13.69 -3.50
N LYS A 6 -47.96 13.57 -2.25
CA LYS A 6 -47.15 13.50 -1.03
C LYS A 6 -46.20 12.30 -1.06
N ASN A 7 -46.71 11.12 -1.45
CA ASN A 7 -45.89 9.91 -1.54
C ASN A 7 -44.77 10.00 -2.59
N ARG A 8 -45.03 10.65 -3.74
CA ARG A 8 -44.03 10.87 -4.80
C ARG A 8 -42.90 11.80 -4.30
N ILE A 9 -43.29 12.88 -3.59
CA ILE A 9 -42.31 13.82 -3.03
C ILE A 9 -41.42 13.11 -2.00
N VAL A 10 -42.00 12.37 -1.07
CA VAL A 10 -41.27 11.62 -0.03
C VAL A 10 -40.28 10.61 -0.66
N LYS A 11 -40.74 9.88 -1.68
CA LYS A 11 -39.88 8.96 -2.43
C LYS A 11 -38.72 9.67 -3.13
N GLY A 12 -39.02 10.77 -3.81
CA GLY A 12 -38.01 11.57 -4.49
C GLY A 12 -36.93 12.08 -3.52
N LEU A 13 -37.35 12.63 -2.39
CA LEU A 13 -36.45 13.14 -1.35
C LEU A 13 -35.63 12.00 -0.71
N ALA A 14 -36.24 10.89 -0.34
CA ALA A 14 -35.53 9.75 0.23
C ALA A 14 -34.53 9.14 -0.77
N GLY A 15 -34.90 9.03 -2.05
CA GLY A 15 -34.01 8.57 -3.11
C GLY A 15 -32.83 9.50 -3.34
N ALA A 16 -33.07 10.82 -3.40
CA ALA A 16 -32.00 11.81 -3.53
C ALA A 16 -31.03 11.76 -2.33
N PHE A 17 -31.57 11.65 -1.11
CA PHE A 17 -30.74 11.58 0.10
C PHE A 17 -29.94 10.26 0.15
N ALA A 18 -30.53 9.13 -0.25
CA ALA A 18 -29.85 7.85 -0.38
C ALA A 18 -28.67 7.93 -1.37
N LEU A 19 -28.89 8.52 -2.54
CA LEU A 19 -27.86 8.71 -3.56
C LEU A 19 -26.71 9.59 -3.05
N THR A 20 -27.03 10.71 -2.41
CA THR A 20 -26.04 11.60 -1.81
C THR A 20 -25.18 10.88 -0.78
N MET A 21 -25.79 10.08 0.12
CA MET A 21 -25.07 9.31 1.12
C MET A 21 -24.14 8.26 0.50
N LEU A 22 -24.59 7.55 -0.54
CA LEU A 22 -23.79 6.56 -1.25
C LEU A 22 -22.57 7.20 -1.94
N ILE A 23 -22.80 8.33 -2.65
CA ILE A 23 -21.71 9.05 -3.30
C ILE A 23 -20.72 9.56 -2.27
N THR A 24 -21.19 10.20 -1.19
CA THR A 24 -20.33 10.74 -0.13
C THR A 24 -19.49 9.64 0.51
N GLY A 25 -20.10 8.51 0.89
CA GLY A 25 -19.38 7.37 1.46
C GLY A 25 -18.33 6.81 0.52
N ALA A 26 -18.65 6.64 -0.76
CA ALA A 26 -17.72 6.14 -1.78
C ALA A 26 -16.55 7.11 -2.00
N VAL A 27 -16.82 8.42 -2.09
CA VAL A 27 -15.78 9.45 -2.28
C VAL A 27 -14.83 9.49 -1.08
N ILE A 28 -15.34 9.45 0.16
CA ILE A 28 -14.51 9.44 1.36
C ILE A 28 -13.61 8.19 1.37
N LEU A 29 -14.14 7.00 1.08
CA LEU A 29 -13.33 5.78 1.00
C LEU A 29 -12.25 5.87 -0.07
N PHE A 30 -12.60 6.39 -1.25
CA PHE A 30 -11.64 6.57 -2.33
C PHE A 30 -10.51 7.53 -1.96
N LEU A 31 -10.84 8.68 -1.36
CA LEU A 31 -9.85 9.66 -0.90
C LEU A 31 -8.99 9.12 0.25
N SER A 32 -9.55 8.25 1.09
CA SER A 32 -8.86 7.65 2.24
C SER A 32 -8.03 6.41 1.90
N ARG A 33 -8.00 5.97 0.64
CA ARG A 33 -7.36 4.69 0.26
C ARG A 33 -5.91 4.54 0.71
N ASN A 34 -5.13 5.62 0.68
CA ASN A 34 -3.73 5.59 1.13
C ASN A 34 -3.64 5.45 2.65
N ASN A 35 -4.47 6.19 3.39
CA ASN A 35 -4.53 6.10 4.84
C ASN A 35 -5.03 4.72 5.30
N ILE A 36 -5.92 4.08 4.53
CA ILE A 36 -6.36 2.70 4.78
C ILE A 36 -5.19 1.73 4.61
N ARG A 37 -4.40 1.88 3.54
CA ARG A 37 -3.19 1.06 3.34
C ARG A 37 -2.18 1.24 4.45
N ASP A 38 -1.96 2.46 4.92
CA ASP A 38 -1.06 2.77 6.02
C ASP A 38 -1.57 2.17 7.34
N LEU A 39 -2.88 2.20 7.58
CA LEU A 39 -3.50 1.57 8.73
C LEU A 39 -3.36 0.04 8.69
N LEU A 40 -3.56 -0.58 7.53
CA LEU A 40 -3.37 -2.03 7.35
C LEU A 40 -1.91 -2.42 7.54
N ALA A 41 -0.98 -1.65 7.01
CA ALA A 41 0.46 -1.90 7.20
C ALA A 41 0.87 -1.78 8.66
N SER A 42 0.27 -0.86 9.43
CA SER A 42 0.58 -0.71 10.86
C SER A 42 0.22 -1.93 11.72
N GLY A 43 -0.64 -2.82 11.23
CA GLY A 43 -0.99 -4.09 11.87
C GLY A 43 -0.05 -5.25 11.52
N LYS A 44 0.87 -5.08 10.55
CA LYS A 44 1.85 -6.10 10.18
C LYS A 44 3.06 -6.05 11.12
N GLU A 45 3.76 -7.18 11.25
CA GLU A 45 5.06 -7.22 11.90
C GLU A 45 6.07 -6.41 11.11
N ALA A 46 6.88 -5.61 11.81
CA ALA A 46 7.90 -4.78 11.18
C ALA A 46 9.19 -5.57 10.94
N ARG A 47 9.70 -5.53 9.72
CA ARG A 47 10.99 -6.12 9.36
C ARG A 47 12.09 -5.07 9.50
N PRO A 48 13.22 -5.35 10.18
CA PRO A 48 14.38 -4.44 10.17
C PRO A 48 14.92 -4.30 8.74
N ALA A 49 15.04 -3.07 8.25
CA ALA A 49 15.48 -2.82 6.87
C ALA A 49 16.93 -3.25 6.63
N GLU A 50 17.75 -3.23 7.68
CA GLU A 50 19.15 -3.68 7.66
C GLU A 50 19.31 -5.20 7.40
N LYS A 51 18.22 -5.97 7.59
CA LYS A 51 18.19 -7.42 7.36
C LYS A 51 17.53 -7.80 6.04
N VAL A 52 17.12 -6.82 5.25
CA VAL A 52 16.44 -7.03 3.98
C VAL A 52 17.47 -6.93 2.85
N GLU A 53 17.56 -7.96 2.03
CA GLU A 53 18.44 -7.94 0.87
C GLU A 53 17.95 -6.97 -0.21
N PHE A 54 18.88 -6.52 -1.05
CA PHE A 54 18.55 -5.63 -2.15
C PHE A 54 17.54 -6.29 -3.11
N GLY A 55 16.41 -5.61 -3.32
CA GLY A 55 15.35 -6.11 -4.21
C GLY A 55 14.21 -6.83 -3.51
N GLU A 56 14.31 -7.12 -2.21
CA GLU A 56 13.29 -7.88 -1.47
C GLU A 56 12.16 -7.03 -0.85
N LEU A 57 12.28 -5.69 -0.89
CA LEU A 57 11.23 -4.83 -0.34
C LEU A 57 10.03 -4.80 -1.28
N GLU A 58 8.87 -5.25 -0.78
CA GLU A 58 7.63 -5.26 -1.54
C GLU A 58 6.67 -4.14 -1.10
N PRO A 59 5.92 -3.52 -2.04
CA PRO A 59 4.90 -2.55 -1.70
C PRO A 59 3.87 -3.11 -0.72
N GLY A 60 3.69 -2.42 0.41
CA GLY A 60 2.79 -2.83 1.50
C GLY A 60 3.50 -3.52 2.67
N ASP A 61 4.79 -3.78 2.57
CA ASP A 61 5.59 -4.25 3.71
C ASP A 61 5.70 -3.15 4.77
N ARG A 62 5.79 -3.58 6.02
CA ARG A 62 6.16 -2.70 7.13
C ARG A 62 7.60 -2.93 7.48
N VAL A 63 8.39 -1.86 7.50
CA VAL A 63 9.81 -1.91 7.83
C VAL A 63 10.16 -0.89 8.90
N THR A 64 11.15 -1.25 9.71
CA THR A 64 11.80 -0.33 10.65
C THR A 64 13.25 -0.14 10.25
N MET A 65 13.79 1.05 10.45
CA MET A 65 15.16 1.38 10.15
C MET A 65 15.67 2.47 11.08
N ASP A 66 16.86 2.28 11.63
CA ASP A 66 17.56 3.31 12.39
C ASP A 66 18.35 4.19 11.41
N VAL A 67 18.03 5.46 11.38
CA VAL A 67 18.67 6.44 10.51
C VAL A 67 19.79 7.14 11.28
N VAL A 68 21.01 6.99 10.82
CA VAL A 68 22.22 7.68 11.33
C VAL A 68 22.66 8.80 10.40
N THR A 69 22.52 8.61 9.09
CA THR A 69 22.92 9.59 8.07
C THR A 69 22.17 9.36 6.76
N SER A 70 22.48 10.16 5.74
CA SER A 70 22.03 9.95 4.36
C SER A 70 23.13 10.31 3.37
N VAL A 71 23.01 9.86 2.12
CA VAL A 71 23.86 10.35 1.02
C VAL A 71 23.28 11.60 0.35
N GLY A 72 22.16 12.08 0.84
CA GLY A 72 21.45 13.26 0.33
C GLY A 72 19.97 12.98 0.02
N TYR A 73 19.28 14.00 -0.46
CA TYR A 73 17.91 13.86 -0.96
C TYR A 73 17.85 14.19 -2.46
N PHE A 74 17.04 13.43 -3.19
CA PHE A 74 16.88 13.63 -4.64
C PHE A 74 15.62 14.43 -4.99
N MET A 75 14.68 14.56 -4.04
CA MET A 75 13.43 15.28 -4.27
C MET A 75 12.93 15.95 -3.00
N SER A 76 12.34 17.14 -3.17
CA SER A 76 11.62 17.86 -2.12
C SER A 76 10.25 18.28 -2.66
N ILE A 77 9.20 17.89 -1.96
CA ILE A 77 7.82 18.26 -2.27
C ILE A 77 7.32 19.24 -1.22
N HIS A 78 6.86 20.39 -1.66
CA HIS A 78 6.23 21.40 -0.82
C HIS A 78 4.73 21.43 -1.10
N GLU A 79 3.94 20.98 -0.12
CA GLU A 79 2.49 21.04 -0.18
C GLU A 79 1.99 22.21 0.65
N SER A 80 1.33 23.16 0.00
CA SER A 80 0.70 24.31 0.65
C SER A 80 -0.82 24.13 0.59
N SER A 81 -1.46 24.15 1.76
CA SER A 81 -2.90 24.19 1.94
C SER A 81 -3.26 25.43 2.74
N TYR A 82 -4.52 25.90 2.67
CA TYR A 82 -5.03 27.10 3.35
C TYR A 82 -4.65 27.24 4.83
N SER A 83 -4.33 26.14 5.51
CA SER A 83 -4.04 26.13 6.95
C SER A 83 -2.69 25.52 7.32
N LYS A 84 -2.00 24.84 6.43
CA LYS A 84 -0.73 24.13 6.74
C LYS A 84 0.15 24.03 5.53
N SER A 85 1.43 24.33 5.72
CA SER A 85 2.49 24.05 4.77
C SER A 85 3.28 22.84 5.26
N LYS A 86 3.45 21.83 4.40
CA LYS A 86 4.18 20.61 4.72
C LYS A 86 5.24 20.38 3.64
N THR A 87 6.47 20.21 4.06
CA THR A 87 7.56 19.82 3.17
C THR A 87 7.91 18.36 3.43
N THR A 88 8.06 17.60 2.35
CA THR A 88 8.50 16.21 2.37
C THR A 88 9.77 16.10 1.54
N ARG A 89 10.83 15.54 2.09
CA ARG A 89 12.06 15.21 1.36
C ARG A 89 12.24 13.71 1.27
N TYR A 90 12.77 13.26 0.13
CA TYR A 90 13.05 11.85 -0.17
C TYR A 90 14.57 11.67 -0.09
N TYR A 91 15.01 11.09 1.02
CA TYR A 91 16.41 10.84 1.32
C TYR A 91 16.85 9.46 0.88
N LEU A 92 18.09 9.35 0.47
CA LEU A 92 18.80 8.10 0.20
C LEU A 92 19.59 7.71 1.46
N ILE A 93 19.12 6.67 2.15
CA ILE A 93 19.71 6.19 3.40
C ILE A 93 20.56 4.96 3.12
N PRO A 94 21.86 4.98 3.46
CA PRO A 94 22.73 3.82 3.26
C PRO A 94 22.40 2.69 4.24
N VAL A 95 22.38 1.45 3.73
CA VAL A 95 22.41 0.22 4.53
C VAL A 95 23.85 -0.21 4.62
N PHE A 96 24.46 -0.03 5.78
CA PHE A 96 25.88 -0.27 5.97
C PHE A 96 26.19 -1.75 6.11
N ASP A 97 27.19 -2.23 5.34
CA ASP A 97 27.84 -3.52 5.54
C ASP A 97 28.90 -3.42 6.63
N ASP A 98 29.64 -2.32 6.62
CA ASP A 98 30.61 -1.96 7.64
C ASP A 98 30.43 -0.46 7.96
N ALA A 99 29.83 -0.19 9.12
CA ALA A 99 29.55 1.16 9.57
C ALA A 99 30.82 1.93 9.93
N GLU A 100 31.88 1.24 10.39
CA GLU A 100 33.14 1.91 10.74
C GLU A 100 33.92 2.38 9.49
N ALA A 101 33.92 1.54 8.45
CA ALA A 101 34.48 1.88 7.15
C ALA A 101 33.61 2.80 6.31
N GLY A 102 32.30 2.97 6.69
CA GLY A 102 31.33 3.74 5.93
C GLY A 102 30.92 3.08 4.60
N THR A 103 31.17 1.77 4.45
CA THR A 103 30.76 1.03 3.25
C THR A 103 29.32 0.54 3.37
N TYR A 104 28.57 0.62 2.29
CA TYR A 104 27.17 0.21 2.25
C TYR A 104 26.89 -0.71 1.06
N SER A 105 25.96 -1.65 1.25
CA SER A 105 25.51 -2.58 0.20
C SER A 105 24.57 -1.90 -0.79
N HIS A 106 23.63 -1.14 -0.26
CA HIS A 106 22.62 -0.45 -1.06
C HIS A 106 22.02 0.75 -0.33
N LEU A 107 21.19 1.48 -1.03
CA LEU A 107 20.49 2.66 -0.53
C LEU A 107 18.98 2.39 -0.46
N ILE A 108 18.36 2.84 0.61
CA ILE A 108 16.92 2.81 0.80
C ILE A 108 16.36 4.22 0.73
N ILE A 109 15.24 4.39 0.02
CA ILE A 109 14.56 5.68 -0.05
C ILE A 109 13.64 5.82 1.15
N VAL A 110 13.80 6.91 1.90
CA VAL A 110 12.96 7.25 3.04
C VAL A 110 12.33 8.62 2.82
N ALA A 111 11.00 8.71 2.90
CA ALA A 111 10.29 9.98 2.91
C ALA A 111 10.28 10.54 4.34
N LYS A 112 10.83 11.75 4.52
CA LYS A 112 10.85 12.45 5.81
C LYS A 112 10.03 13.71 5.73
N PHE A 113 9.24 13.96 6.78
CA PHE A 113 8.42 15.17 6.94
C PHE A 113 9.01 16.09 8.01
N GLY A 114 8.88 17.39 7.81
CA GLY A 114 9.15 18.38 8.86
C GLY A 114 10.62 18.78 8.99
N ASN A 115 11.20 18.68 10.20
CA ASN A 115 12.56 19.18 10.47
C ASN A 115 13.62 18.28 9.86
N PHE A 116 14.49 18.85 9.04
CA PHE A 116 15.55 18.16 8.29
C PHE A 116 16.95 18.46 8.84
N THR A 117 17.11 19.46 9.73
CA THR A 117 18.42 20.02 10.13
C THR A 117 19.41 18.96 10.58
N LYS A 118 19.00 18.09 11.52
CA LYS A 118 19.91 17.04 12.03
C LYS A 118 20.35 16.06 10.94
N LEU A 119 19.45 15.69 10.04
CA LEU A 119 19.77 14.77 8.95
C LEU A 119 20.67 15.43 7.91
N ASP A 120 20.41 16.70 7.59
CA ASP A 120 21.26 17.46 6.66
C ASP A 120 22.68 17.68 7.24
N GLU A 121 22.79 17.89 8.57
CA GLU A 121 24.08 17.96 9.27
C GLU A 121 24.85 16.63 9.23
N ALA A 122 24.16 15.52 9.55
CA ALA A 122 24.75 14.19 9.49
C ALA A 122 25.14 13.78 8.05
N THR A 123 24.36 14.21 7.05
CA THR A 123 24.71 14.04 5.64
C THR A 123 26.01 14.74 5.29
N LYS A 124 26.17 16.00 5.70
CA LYS A 124 27.45 16.75 5.50
C LYS A 124 28.62 16.11 6.24
N GLN A 125 28.38 15.62 7.47
CA GLN A 125 29.40 14.91 8.22
C GLN A 125 29.85 13.65 7.50
N TYR A 126 28.91 12.86 6.96
CA TYR A 126 29.18 11.65 6.19
C TYR A 126 29.92 11.97 4.88
N GLU A 127 29.48 12.99 4.16
CA GLU A 127 30.16 13.47 2.95
C GLU A 127 31.61 13.87 3.24
N ASN A 128 31.86 14.61 4.34
CA ASN A 128 33.22 14.98 4.78
C ASN A 128 34.03 13.75 5.18
N PHE A 129 33.43 12.76 5.84
CA PHE A 129 34.08 11.50 6.18
C PHE A 129 34.52 10.77 4.91
N LEU A 130 33.63 10.58 3.93
CA LEU A 130 33.95 9.93 2.66
C LEU A 130 35.09 10.65 1.92
N ASN A 131 35.07 11.98 1.88
CA ASN A 131 36.10 12.77 1.25
C ASN A 131 37.44 12.69 1.98
N GLY A 132 37.43 12.47 3.31
CA GLY A 132 38.63 12.31 4.13
C GLY A 132 39.24 10.90 4.13
N THR A 133 38.39 9.86 3.95
CA THR A 133 38.84 8.45 3.97
C THR A 133 39.41 7.96 2.65
N THR A 134 39.22 8.70 1.55
CA THR A 134 39.79 8.31 0.26
C THR A 134 41.33 8.35 0.36
N VAL A 135 41.98 7.18 0.26
CA VAL A 135 43.45 7.08 0.20
C VAL A 135 43.92 7.86 -1.03
N ILE A 136 44.73 8.90 -0.79
CA ILE A 136 45.33 9.65 -1.89
C ILE A 136 46.50 8.82 -2.40
N THR A 137 46.36 8.26 -3.60
CA THR A 137 47.54 7.88 -4.38
C THR A 137 48.05 9.13 -5.08
N ASP A 138 49.36 9.20 -5.33
CA ASP A 138 50.00 10.35 -6.00
C ASP A 138 49.34 10.68 -7.36
N ASP A 139 48.64 9.74 -7.95
CA ASP A 139 47.90 9.87 -9.21
C ASP A 139 46.43 10.31 -9.03
N ASP A 140 45.98 10.64 -7.80
CA ASP A 140 44.59 11.04 -7.57
C ASP A 140 44.35 12.48 -8.10
N PRO A 141 43.58 12.68 -9.18
CA PRO A 141 43.29 14.00 -9.74
C PRO A 141 42.55 14.94 -8.78
N PHE A 142 41.99 14.41 -7.70
CA PHE A 142 41.28 15.17 -6.67
C PHE A 142 42.13 15.48 -5.44
N ALA A 143 43.37 15.03 -5.38
CA ALA A 143 44.29 15.29 -4.24
C ALA A 143 44.34 16.78 -3.84
N LYS A 144 44.29 17.70 -4.82
CA LYS A 144 44.27 19.15 -4.59
C LYS A 144 43.01 19.69 -3.90
N TYR A 145 41.90 18.93 -3.88
CA TYR A 145 40.66 19.35 -3.24
C TYR A 145 40.55 18.89 -1.78
N LYS A 146 41.34 17.91 -1.35
CA LYS A 146 41.27 17.35 0.02
C LYS A 146 41.72 18.34 1.09
N ASN A 147 42.72 19.20 0.81
CA ASN A 147 43.15 20.25 1.72
C ASN A 147 42.09 21.37 1.90
N LYS A 148 41.04 21.37 1.11
CA LYS A 148 39.99 22.39 1.17
C LYS A 148 38.91 22.10 2.23
N TYR A 149 38.78 20.85 2.69
CA TYR A 149 37.67 20.41 3.55
C TYR A 149 38.07 20.14 5.01
N GLY A 150 39.27 20.46 5.43
CA GLY A 150 39.71 20.37 6.83
C GLY A 150 40.05 18.93 7.28
N THR A 151 40.14 18.74 8.59
CA THR A 151 40.35 17.43 9.21
C THR A 151 39.23 16.45 8.81
N PRO A 152 39.58 15.17 8.52
CA PRO A 152 38.60 14.15 8.24
C PRO A 152 37.56 14.09 9.37
N SER A 153 36.31 14.17 9.05
CA SER A 153 35.25 14.00 10.06
C SER A 153 35.09 12.51 10.39
N THR A 154 34.69 12.23 11.61
CA THR A 154 34.35 10.86 12.00
C THR A 154 33.03 10.44 11.37
N MET A 155 32.92 9.14 11.09
CA MET A 155 31.64 8.55 10.64
C MET A 155 30.51 8.90 11.63
N PRO A 156 29.36 9.41 11.18
CA PRO A 156 28.20 9.59 12.05
C PRO A 156 27.70 8.22 12.51
N THR A 157 27.72 8.00 13.82
CA THR A 157 27.28 6.74 14.45
C THR A 157 26.06 6.92 15.33
N GLU A 158 25.76 8.18 15.67
CA GLU A 158 24.61 8.49 16.52
C GLU A 158 23.29 8.29 15.74
N LYS A 159 22.41 7.49 16.31
CA LYS A 159 21.07 7.34 15.81
C LYS A 159 20.28 8.65 15.91
N LEU A 160 19.85 9.18 14.79
CA LEU A 160 19.05 10.40 14.72
C LEU A 160 17.57 10.15 15.03
N TYR A 161 17.01 9.09 14.45
CA TYR A 161 15.64 8.66 14.66
C TYR A 161 15.42 7.26 14.07
N THR A 162 14.35 6.60 14.50
CA THR A 162 13.88 5.36 13.87
C THR A 162 12.75 5.69 12.90
N VAL A 163 12.83 5.17 11.69
CA VAL A 163 11.72 5.13 10.74
C VAL A 163 10.94 3.85 11.02
N ASP A 164 9.64 3.97 11.24
CA ASP A 164 8.67 2.88 11.18
C ASP A 164 7.70 3.24 10.04
N GLY A 165 7.77 2.51 8.95
CA GLY A 165 7.11 2.93 7.74
C GLY A 165 6.59 1.78 6.87
N ARG A 166 5.75 2.13 5.93
CA ARG A 166 5.26 1.24 4.88
C ARG A 166 6.04 1.46 3.59
N VAL A 167 6.45 0.36 2.98
CA VAL A 167 7.02 0.37 1.62
C VAL A 167 5.94 0.74 0.61
N ALA A 168 6.24 1.68 -0.27
CA ALA A 168 5.37 2.11 -1.36
C ALA A 168 6.18 2.22 -2.66
N GLU A 169 5.54 1.98 -3.79
CA GLU A 169 6.15 2.25 -5.10
C GLU A 169 6.37 3.75 -5.30
N LEU A 170 7.45 4.09 -5.98
CA LEU A 170 7.63 5.45 -6.49
C LEU A 170 6.67 5.70 -7.65
N THR A 171 6.06 6.86 -7.67
CA THR A 171 5.31 7.32 -8.83
C THR A 171 6.26 7.56 -10.01
N SER A 172 5.74 7.57 -11.25
CA SER A 172 6.55 7.83 -12.44
C SER A 172 7.31 9.17 -12.36
N LYS A 173 6.73 10.18 -11.69
CA LYS A 173 7.38 11.48 -11.45
C LYS A 173 8.53 11.37 -10.46
N GLU A 174 8.31 10.70 -9.33
CA GLU A 174 9.34 10.47 -8.29
C GLU A 174 10.51 9.65 -8.87
N LEU A 175 10.20 8.62 -9.66
CA LEU A 175 11.20 7.81 -10.35
C LEU A 175 12.00 8.64 -11.37
N GLY A 176 11.35 9.60 -12.04
CA GLY A 176 12.04 10.54 -12.95
C GLY A 176 13.09 11.37 -12.23
N PHE A 177 12.76 11.94 -11.07
CA PHE A 177 13.72 12.69 -10.24
C PHE A 177 14.85 11.82 -9.70
N LEU A 178 14.55 10.57 -9.31
CA LEU A 178 15.59 9.63 -8.87
C LEU A 178 16.60 9.36 -10.00
N LYS A 179 16.10 9.06 -11.21
CA LYS A 179 16.95 8.86 -12.39
C LYS A 179 17.83 10.08 -12.66
N GLU A 180 17.22 11.27 -12.73
CA GLU A 180 17.95 12.51 -12.96
C GLU A 180 19.06 12.75 -11.92
N PHE A 181 18.81 12.41 -10.65
CA PHE A 181 19.79 12.53 -9.58
C PHE A 181 21.00 11.64 -9.83
N PHE A 182 20.80 10.37 -10.19
CA PHE A 182 21.89 9.43 -10.47
C PHE A 182 22.57 9.70 -11.81
N ASP A 183 21.83 10.12 -12.84
CA ASP A 183 22.39 10.46 -14.15
C ASP A 183 23.37 11.64 -14.05
N LYS A 184 23.10 12.64 -13.21
CA LYS A 184 24.02 13.75 -12.92
C LYS A 184 25.34 13.28 -12.31
N ALA A 185 25.34 12.16 -11.60
CA ALA A 185 26.52 11.53 -11.04
C ALA A 185 27.18 10.52 -12.01
N GLY A 186 26.61 10.30 -13.21
CA GLY A 186 27.08 9.28 -14.14
C GLY A 186 26.79 7.84 -13.71
N LEU A 187 25.83 7.64 -12.81
CA LEU A 187 25.52 6.36 -12.18
C LEU A 187 24.16 5.83 -12.65
N GLN A 188 24.00 4.50 -12.63
CA GLN A 188 22.70 3.85 -12.85
C GLN A 188 22.04 3.54 -11.51
N TYR A 189 20.89 4.20 -11.22
CA TYR A 189 20.18 4.08 -9.93
C TYR A 189 19.86 2.63 -9.54
N ASN A 190 19.44 1.78 -10.50
CA ASN A 190 19.02 0.40 -10.27
C ASN A 190 20.11 -0.53 -9.73
N ARG A 191 21.36 -0.11 -9.71
CA ARG A 191 22.47 -0.84 -9.08
C ARG A 191 22.59 -0.54 -7.58
N TYR A 192 22.02 0.56 -7.13
CA TYR A 192 22.21 1.08 -5.77
C TYR A 192 20.90 1.20 -5.01
N VAL A 193 19.78 1.40 -5.71
CA VAL A 193 18.49 1.73 -5.11
C VAL A 193 17.37 0.93 -5.76
N GLN A 194 16.57 0.29 -4.93
CA GLN A 194 15.30 -0.26 -5.36
C GLN A 194 14.26 0.88 -5.50
N PRO A 195 13.42 0.91 -6.56
CA PRO A 195 12.49 2.02 -6.82
C PRO A 195 11.25 1.98 -5.91
N VAL A 196 11.48 1.81 -4.61
CA VAL A 196 10.46 1.85 -3.56
C VAL A 196 10.85 2.87 -2.50
N VAL A 197 9.89 3.40 -1.79
CA VAL A 197 10.08 4.39 -0.73
C VAL A 197 9.44 3.93 0.57
N ILE A 198 10.14 4.08 1.68
CA ILE A 198 9.56 3.91 3.00
C ILE A 198 8.87 5.22 3.38
N LYS A 199 7.54 5.16 3.50
CA LYS A 199 6.71 6.27 3.98
C LYS A 199 6.39 6.03 5.45
N PRO A 200 6.73 6.97 6.36
CA PRO A 200 6.43 6.83 7.78
C PRO A 200 4.95 6.53 8.01
N LEU A 201 4.68 5.61 8.92
CA LEU A 201 3.30 5.31 9.32
C LEU A 201 2.69 6.51 10.05
N PRO A 202 1.37 6.70 9.94
CA PRO A 202 0.66 7.75 10.63
C PRO A 202 0.78 7.58 12.15
N ASP A 203 0.81 8.68 12.87
CA ASP A 203 0.78 8.68 14.32
C ASP A 203 -0.59 8.17 14.86
N ASP A 204 -0.69 7.96 16.18
CA ASP A 204 -1.91 7.39 16.77
C ASP A 204 -3.13 8.31 16.61
N LYS A 205 -2.91 9.61 16.51
CA LYS A 205 -3.97 10.58 16.27
C LYS A 205 -4.48 10.48 14.83
N GLU A 206 -3.57 10.38 13.87
CA GLU A 206 -3.91 10.19 12.44
C GLU A 206 -4.58 8.84 12.22
N LYS A 207 -4.10 7.77 12.89
CA LYS A 207 -4.74 6.44 12.87
C LYS A 207 -6.17 6.49 13.41
N SER A 208 -6.38 7.18 14.54
CA SER A 208 -7.71 7.36 15.11
C SER A 208 -8.64 8.13 14.18
N THR A 209 -8.16 9.22 13.59
CA THR A 209 -8.91 10.00 12.60
C THR A 209 -9.29 9.14 11.39
N THR A 210 -8.36 8.36 10.87
CA THR A 210 -8.60 7.45 9.74
C THR A 210 -9.67 6.40 10.08
N LYS A 211 -9.63 5.79 11.27
CA LYS A 211 -10.65 4.83 11.72
C LYS A 211 -12.04 5.47 11.78
N VAL A 212 -12.14 6.71 12.30
CA VAL A 212 -13.40 7.45 12.35
C VAL A 212 -13.92 7.76 10.95
N MET A 213 -13.06 8.18 10.03
CA MET A 213 -13.43 8.44 8.63
C MET A 213 -13.93 7.18 7.92
N ILE A 214 -13.25 6.04 8.11
CA ILE A 214 -13.68 4.76 7.55
C ILE A 214 -15.04 4.35 8.13
N GLY A 215 -15.20 4.40 9.45
CA GLY A 215 -16.46 4.09 10.14
C GLY A 215 -17.61 4.98 9.65
N GLY A 216 -17.38 6.27 9.53
CA GLY A 216 -18.35 7.24 9.00
C GLY A 216 -18.73 6.93 7.54
N SER A 217 -17.75 6.57 6.70
CA SER A 217 -17.99 6.20 5.30
C SER A 217 -18.83 4.94 5.18
N ILE A 218 -18.52 3.90 5.96
CA ILE A 218 -19.30 2.65 5.99
C ILE A 218 -20.72 2.94 6.46
N PHE A 219 -20.88 3.76 7.51
CA PHE A 219 -22.19 4.19 7.99
C PHE A 219 -22.99 4.91 6.90
N CYS A 220 -22.39 5.85 6.16
CA CYS A 220 -23.04 6.55 5.05
C CYS A 220 -23.47 5.57 3.95
N LEU A 221 -22.63 4.59 3.60
CA LEU A 221 -22.99 3.58 2.60
C LEU A 221 -24.16 2.72 3.05
N LEU A 222 -24.14 2.21 4.29
CA LEU A 222 -25.21 1.40 4.83
C LEU A 222 -26.52 2.20 4.95
N ALA A 223 -26.47 3.43 5.47
CA ALA A 223 -27.61 4.32 5.55
C ALA A 223 -28.19 4.63 4.16
N GLY A 224 -27.34 4.88 3.18
CA GLY A 224 -27.74 5.11 1.78
C GLY A 224 -28.47 3.89 1.19
N ILE A 225 -27.96 2.68 1.44
CA ILE A 225 -28.62 1.44 0.99
C ILE A 225 -30.00 1.29 1.63
N VAL A 226 -30.09 1.45 2.97
CA VAL A 226 -31.36 1.33 3.70
C VAL A 226 -32.39 2.35 3.22
N LEU A 227 -31.98 3.63 3.08
CA LEU A 227 -32.85 4.68 2.57
C LEU A 227 -33.28 4.42 1.12
N GLY A 228 -32.40 3.87 0.29
CA GLY A 228 -32.70 3.46 -1.08
C GLY A 228 -33.79 2.36 -1.11
N ILE A 229 -33.66 1.35 -0.27
CA ILE A 229 -34.67 0.29 -0.13
C ILE A 229 -35.99 0.88 0.33
N VAL A 230 -35.98 1.75 1.35
CA VAL A 230 -37.19 2.43 1.83
C VAL A 230 -37.82 3.27 0.72
N ALA A 231 -37.03 4.05 -0.04
CA ALA A 231 -37.55 4.84 -1.16
C ALA A 231 -38.23 3.96 -2.25
N LEU A 232 -37.66 2.79 -2.52
CA LEU A 232 -38.22 1.84 -3.51
C LEU A 232 -39.50 1.15 -3.01
N THR A 233 -39.57 0.83 -1.71
CA THR A 233 -40.68 0.08 -1.12
C THR A 233 -41.80 0.97 -0.61
N TYR A 234 -41.51 2.22 -0.24
CA TYR A 234 -42.46 3.18 0.31
C TYR A 234 -43.60 3.43 -0.67
N GLY A 235 -44.86 3.26 -0.19
CA GLY A 235 -46.08 3.50 -0.97
C GLY A 235 -46.30 2.48 -2.10
N ARG A 236 -45.61 1.35 -2.14
CA ARG A 236 -46.13 0.18 -2.83
C ARG A 236 -47.40 -0.26 -2.06
N LYS A 237 -48.59 0.11 -2.57
CA LYS A 237 -49.82 -0.51 -2.11
C LYS A 237 -49.59 -2.01 -2.27
N LYS A 238 -49.66 -2.77 -1.18
CA LYS A 238 -49.88 -4.21 -1.29
C LYS A 238 -51.17 -4.34 -2.10
N SER A 239 -51.07 -4.60 -3.41
CA SER A 239 -52.21 -5.12 -4.12
C SER A 239 -52.65 -6.34 -3.29
N PRO A 240 -53.90 -6.42 -2.85
CA PRO A 240 -54.34 -7.65 -2.23
C PRO A 240 -53.96 -8.74 -3.23
N ALA A 241 -53.11 -9.63 -2.80
CA ALA A 241 -52.70 -10.75 -3.60
C ALA A 241 -54.00 -11.51 -3.86
N THR A 242 -54.59 -11.25 -5.03
CA THR A 242 -55.48 -12.23 -5.62
C THR A 242 -54.58 -13.41 -5.87
N VAL A 243 -54.53 -14.29 -4.88
CA VAL A 243 -53.87 -15.60 -5.00
C VAL A 243 -54.79 -16.39 -5.95
N THR A 244 -54.68 -16.09 -7.22
CA THR A 244 -54.97 -17.06 -8.25
C THR A 244 -53.75 -17.98 -8.23
N PRO A 245 -53.88 -19.22 -7.77
CA PRO A 245 -52.78 -20.16 -7.86
C PRO A 245 -52.35 -20.16 -9.32
N PRO A 246 -51.04 -19.99 -9.62
CA PRO A 246 -50.58 -20.04 -10.99
C PRO A 246 -51.04 -21.43 -11.52
N VAL A 247 -51.89 -21.42 -12.53
CA VAL A 247 -52.15 -22.63 -13.30
C VAL A 247 -50.84 -22.93 -13.99
N ILE A 248 -50.03 -23.77 -13.35
CA ILE A 248 -48.77 -24.26 -13.91
C ILE A 248 -49.18 -25.11 -15.10
N THR A 249 -49.06 -24.56 -16.29
CA THR A 249 -49.27 -25.31 -17.53
C THR A 249 -48.33 -26.50 -17.56
N GLN A 250 -48.80 -27.64 -18.10
CA GLN A 250 -47.98 -28.86 -18.19
C GLN A 250 -46.62 -28.64 -18.82
N GLU A 251 -46.49 -27.64 -19.73
CA GLU A 251 -45.22 -27.19 -20.32
C GLU A 251 -44.26 -26.55 -19.30
N GLN A 252 -44.78 -25.73 -18.37
CA GLN A 252 -43.94 -25.10 -17.33
C GLN A 252 -43.44 -26.13 -16.31
N GLN A 253 -44.25 -27.17 -16.05
CA GLN A 253 -43.83 -28.27 -15.19
C GLN A 253 -42.73 -29.11 -15.86
N ALA A 254 -42.84 -29.37 -17.16
CA ALA A 254 -41.82 -30.06 -17.94
C ALA A 254 -40.49 -29.26 -18.00
N GLN A 255 -40.52 -27.92 -18.16
CA GLN A 255 -39.36 -27.07 -18.14
C GLN A 255 -38.66 -27.04 -16.78
N MET A 256 -39.42 -27.03 -15.66
CA MET A 256 -38.82 -27.09 -14.32
C MET A 256 -38.12 -28.43 -14.06
N VAL A 257 -38.72 -29.54 -14.49
CA VAL A 257 -38.11 -30.88 -14.36
C VAL A 257 -36.82 -30.97 -15.20
N GLN A 258 -36.85 -30.41 -16.41
CA GLN A 258 -35.67 -30.36 -17.29
C GLN A 258 -34.56 -29.52 -16.70
N ALA A 259 -34.87 -28.35 -16.09
CA ALA A 259 -33.91 -27.50 -15.42
C ALA A 259 -33.28 -28.18 -14.18
N GLN A 260 -34.06 -28.94 -13.41
CA GLN A 260 -33.59 -29.73 -12.28
C GLN A 260 -32.65 -30.87 -12.73
N GLN A 261 -32.99 -31.56 -13.83
CA GLN A 261 -32.11 -32.58 -14.39
C GLN A 261 -30.76 -32.00 -14.87
N TRP A 262 -30.80 -30.81 -15.50
CA TRP A 262 -29.56 -30.11 -15.91
C TRP A 262 -28.67 -29.74 -14.73
N GLN A 263 -29.26 -29.24 -13.66
CA GLN A 263 -28.48 -28.90 -12.43
C GLN A 263 -27.89 -30.16 -11.78
N ALA A 264 -28.62 -31.24 -11.73
CA ALA A 264 -28.14 -32.52 -11.20
C ALA A 264 -26.95 -33.07 -12.06
N GLN A 265 -27.05 -32.95 -13.38
CA GLN A 265 -25.97 -33.37 -14.28
C GLN A 265 -24.71 -32.53 -14.14
N GLN A 266 -24.83 -31.20 -13.97
CA GLN A 266 -23.69 -30.32 -13.70
C GLN A 266 -23.04 -30.64 -12.36
N ALA A 267 -23.84 -30.90 -11.32
CA ALA A 267 -23.28 -31.27 -10.01
C ALA A 267 -22.52 -32.61 -10.06
N GLN A 268 -23.00 -33.59 -10.84
CA GLN A 268 -22.28 -34.84 -11.04
C GLN A 268 -20.95 -34.64 -11.79
N GLN A 269 -20.92 -33.81 -12.82
CA GLN A 269 -19.67 -33.48 -13.54
C GLN A 269 -18.67 -32.79 -12.63
N GLN A 270 -19.12 -31.86 -11.79
CA GLN A 270 -18.22 -31.19 -10.83
C GLN A 270 -17.62 -32.16 -9.81
N MET A 271 -18.40 -33.08 -9.30
CA MET A 271 -17.90 -34.11 -8.37
C MET A 271 -16.88 -35.06 -9.05
N GLN A 272 -17.09 -35.45 -10.30
CA GLN A 272 -16.11 -36.24 -11.05
C GLN A 272 -14.81 -35.49 -11.28
N TRP A 273 -14.90 -34.19 -11.56
CA TRP A 273 -13.71 -33.35 -11.75
C TRP A 273 -12.89 -33.20 -10.47
N GLN A 274 -13.55 -32.99 -9.32
CA GLN A 274 -12.89 -32.94 -8.03
C GLN A 274 -12.24 -34.28 -7.64
N ALA A 275 -12.91 -35.39 -7.91
CA ALA A 275 -12.36 -36.72 -7.67
C ALA A 275 -11.11 -37.01 -8.53
N GLN A 276 -11.10 -36.56 -9.79
CA GLN A 276 -9.95 -36.68 -10.68
C GLN A 276 -8.76 -35.84 -10.21
N GLN A 277 -8.99 -34.60 -9.74
CA GLN A 277 -7.94 -33.76 -9.18
C GLN A 277 -7.34 -34.38 -7.91
N GLN A 278 -8.19 -34.92 -7.02
CA GLN A 278 -7.72 -35.57 -5.80
C GLN A 278 -6.87 -36.82 -6.10
N ALA A 279 -7.28 -37.61 -7.09
CA ALA A 279 -6.51 -38.78 -7.53
C ALA A 279 -5.13 -38.39 -8.11
N GLN A 280 -5.06 -37.33 -8.91
CA GLN A 280 -3.78 -36.79 -9.43
C GLN A 280 -2.86 -36.29 -8.30
N TRP A 281 -3.42 -35.62 -7.29
CA TRP A 281 -2.66 -35.16 -6.11
C TRP A 281 -2.07 -36.33 -5.31
N GLN A 282 -2.85 -37.38 -5.09
CA GLN A 282 -2.38 -38.57 -4.40
C GLN A 282 -1.28 -39.32 -5.19
N ALA A 283 -1.42 -39.40 -6.51
CA ALA A 283 -0.41 -39.99 -7.38
C ALA A 283 0.94 -39.23 -7.35
N GLN A 284 0.90 -37.90 -7.30
CA GLN A 284 2.11 -37.07 -7.15
C GLN A 284 2.79 -37.24 -5.81
N GLN A 285 2.03 -37.37 -4.70
CA GLN A 285 2.60 -37.61 -3.37
C GLN A 285 3.28 -38.98 -3.26
N THR A 286 2.71 -40.00 -3.90
CA THR A 286 3.29 -41.34 -3.92
C THR A 286 4.61 -41.38 -4.68
N GLN A 287 4.71 -40.67 -5.81
CA GLN A 287 5.97 -40.56 -6.58
C GLN A 287 7.08 -39.81 -5.82
N GLN A 288 6.74 -38.83 -4.96
CA GLN A 288 7.73 -38.12 -4.13
C GLN A 288 8.24 -38.99 -2.96
N GLN A 289 7.44 -39.89 -2.43
CA GLN A 289 7.86 -40.82 -1.37
C GLN A 289 8.82 -41.91 -1.88
N ASP A 290 8.66 -42.36 -3.12
CA ASP A 290 9.56 -43.36 -3.72
C ASP A 290 10.94 -42.80 -4.12
N GLN A 291 11.11 -41.47 -4.19
CA GLN A 291 12.40 -40.84 -4.51
C GLN A 291 13.27 -40.54 -3.27
N ASN A 292 12.81 -40.80 -2.06
CA ASN A 292 13.58 -40.57 -0.83
C ASN A 292 13.68 -41.88 -0.02
N PRO A 293 14.60 -42.82 -0.34
CA PRO A 293 14.83 -44.00 0.47
C PRO A 293 15.40 -43.59 1.83
N PRO A 294 15.01 -44.24 2.94
CA PRO A 294 15.53 -43.92 4.25
C PRO A 294 17.04 -44.22 4.30
N GLN A 295 17.84 -43.20 4.59
CA GLN A 295 19.25 -43.36 4.89
C GLN A 295 19.36 -44.16 6.23
N GLN A 296 19.94 -45.35 6.11
CA GLN A 296 20.42 -46.13 7.25
C GLN A 296 21.78 -45.62 7.69
#